data_d409acc9cc4124d013eb52f5fbcbb5c5
#
_entry.id   d409acc9cc4124d013eb52f5fbcbb5c5
#
_cell.length_a   1.000
_cell.length_b   1.000
_cell.length_c   1.000
_cell.angle_alpha   90.00
_cell.angle_beta   90.00
_cell.angle_gamma   90.00
#
_symmetry.space_group_name_H-M   'P 1'
#
loop_
_entity.id
_entity.type
_entity.pdbx_description
1 polymer ?
#
loop_
_entity_poly.entity_id
_entity_poly.type
_entity_poly.pdbx_seq_one_letter_code
_entity_poly.pdbx_strand_id
1 'polypeptide(L)'
;ILIVHGAVSWQKARPYLEALYKTDFSISEVAFSGECSYEEVDRIVRLASQNDCDAIIGVGGGKIMDAVKYASAKAGCILSVMIPTLASNCAPWTPLSVMYTEEGVFIRYDFLQQQASLLLLEPRLIIDSPKDFFVAGLADTLAKWYESDEILSLPENAQQPMLMMARQAASICRQSILDHAELAIASLEAGEVTEAFVKLTEVITSISGMVGGVGDAFARTTIAHEIHDAITNFPESHHFLHGHKVAYGIMVQLAYEKKWAEIDNLIPFYEHLDIPKSLSDLHLDRLDAEDIMEIARLSTKPEAPVHGLPYEVTAGLMAEAIQALDKYMANLPKL
;
A
#
# COMPACT_ATOMS: atom_id res chain seq x y z
N ILE A 1 15.92 -22.42 -8.39
CA ILE A 1 14.91 -21.55 -7.78
C ILE A 1 15.33 -21.23 -6.36
N LEU A 2 15.29 -19.95 -5.97
CA LEU A 2 15.43 -19.52 -4.58
C LEU A 2 14.06 -19.12 -4.02
N ILE A 3 13.63 -19.72 -2.90
CA ILE A 3 12.41 -19.34 -2.19
C ILE A 3 12.77 -18.49 -0.98
N VAL A 4 12.31 -17.24 -0.94
CA VAL A 4 12.45 -16.30 0.17
C VAL A 4 11.14 -16.22 0.92
N HIS A 5 11.14 -16.49 2.23
CA HIS A 5 9.88 -16.62 2.96
C HIS A 5 9.94 -16.09 4.40
N GLY A 6 8.82 -15.67 4.94
CA GLY A 6 8.64 -15.40 6.36
C GLY A 6 8.37 -16.71 7.13
N ALA A 7 8.71 -16.74 8.41
CA ALA A 7 8.57 -17.97 9.21
C ALA A 7 7.10 -18.44 9.31
N VAL A 8 6.17 -17.51 9.59
CA VAL A 8 4.73 -17.85 9.72
C VAL A 8 4.10 -18.11 8.36
N SER A 9 4.39 -17.28 7.36
CA SER A 9 3.86 -17.42 6.00
C SER A 9 4.29 -18.74 5.37
N TRP A 10 5.53 -19.19 5.64
CA TRP A 10 6.04 -20.46 5.11
C TRP A 10 5.29 -21.67 5.65
N GLN A 11 5.01 -21.70 6.94
CA GLN A 11 4.23 -22.81 7.52
C GLN A 11 2.87 -22.98 6.85
N LYS A 12 2.23 -21.89 6.47
CA LYS A 12 0.93 -21.90 5.78
C LYS A 12 1.06 -22.24 4.29
N ALA A 13 2.05 -21.66 3.59
CA ALA A 13 2.17 -21.76 2.15
C ALA A 13 2.87 -23.08 1.68
N ARG A 14 3.75 -23.65 2.49
CA ARG A 14 4.56 -24.83 2.11
C ARG A 14 3.72 -26.00 1.58
N PRO A 15 2.55 -26.37 2.18
CA PRO A 15 1.71 -27.44 1.64
C PRO A 15 1.19 -27.18 0.23
N TYR A 16 0.91 -25.92 -0.14
CA TYR A 16 0.45 -25.55 -1.50
C TYR A 16 1.57 -25.64 -2.55
N LEU A 17 2.82 -25.65 -2.11
CA LEU A 17 4.00 -25.69 -2.96
C LEU A 17 4.61 -27.11 -3.07
N GLU A 18 3.98 -28.13 -2.50
CA GLU A 18 4.51 -29.50 -2.54
C GLU A 18 4.75 -30.03 -3.96
N ALA A 19 3.90 -29.63 -4.92
CA ALA A 19 4.06 -30.04 -6.32
C ALA A 19 5.37 -29.52 -6.92
N LEU A 20 5.85 -28.33 -6.50
CA LEU A 20 7.12 -27.77 -6.96
C LEU A 20 8.31 -28.65 -6.58
N TYR A 21 8.28 -29.26 -5.40
CA TYR A 21 9.34 -30.16 -4.91
C TYR A 21 9.33 -31.55 -5.54
N LYS A 22 8.32 -31.84 -6.35
CA LYS A 22 8.23 -33.09 -7.14
C LYS A 22 8.73 -32.93 -8.58
N THR A 23 9.20 -31.73 -8.91
CA THR A 23 9.81 -31.42 -10.21
C THR A 23 11.32 -31.63 -10.16
N ASP A 24 11.97 -31.56 -11.33
CA ASP A 24 13.43 -31.62 -11.47
C ASP A 24 14.13 -30.27 -11.15
N PHE A 25 13.40 -29.28 -10.64
CA PHE A 25 13.99 -28.00 -10.27
C PHE A 25 14.90 -28.13 -9.04
N SER A 26 16.09 -27.52 -9.10
CA SER A 26 16.90 -27.29 -7.91
C SER A 26 16.28 -26.16 -7.09
N ILE A 27 15.94 -26.45 -5.83
CA ILE A 27 15.25 -25.50 -4.93
C ILE A 27 16.10 -25.25 -3.71
N SER A 28 16.32 -23.98 -3.42
CA SER A 28 16.94 -23.50 -2.17
C SER A 28 15.91 -22.64 -1.42
N GLU A 29 15.86 -22.77 -0.09
CA GLU A 29 14.98 -22.02 0.79
C GLU A 29 15.78 -21.08 1.68
N VAL A 30 15.27 -19.87 1.92
CA VAL A 30 15.88 -18.90 2.83
C VAL A 30 14.83 -18.12 3.60
N ALA A 31 15.01 -18.04 4.91
CA ALA A 31 14.19 -17.18 5.75
C ALA A 31 14.56 -15.70 5.50
N PHE A 32 13.55 -14.87 5.39
CA PHE A 32 13.68 -13.41 5.28
C PHE A 32 14.13 -12.82 6.62
N SER A 33 15.04 -11.84 6.61
CA SER A 33 15.64 -11.28 7.83
C SER A 33 14.75 -10.30 8.60
N GLY A 34 13.63 -9.86 8.01
CA GLY A 34 12.65 -8.99 8.68
C GLY A 34 12.38 -7.67 7.98
N GLU A 35 13.41 -7.03 7.41
CA GLU A 35 13.27 -5.73 6.75
C GLU A 35 13.69 -5.78 5.28
N CYS A 36 13.02 -4.97 4.42
CA CYS A 36 13.44 -4.75 3.04
C CYS A 36 14.59 -3.74 3.03
N SER A 37 15.76 -4.17 3.49
CA SER A 37 16.99 -3.37 3.49
C SER A 37 17.88 -3.70 2.30
N TYR A 38 18.84 -2.81 1.99
CA TYR A 38 19.82 -3.06 0.94
C TYR A 38 20.70 -4.28 1.25
N GLU A 39 21.01 -4.48 2.53
CA GLU A 39 21.81 -5.61 3.04
C GLU A 39 21.08 -6.93 2.82
N GLU A 40 19.76 -6.96 3.08
CA GLU A 40 18.92 -8.14 2.85
C GLU A 40 18.76 -8.44 1.36
N VAL A 41 18.53 -7.43 0.54
CA VAL A 41 18.49 -7.55 -0.93
C VAL A 41 19.81 -8.15 -1.44
N ASP A 42 20.96 -7.64 -0.96
CA ASP A 42 22.27 -8.12 -1.35
C ASP A 42 22.52 -9.56 -0.88
N ARG A 43 21.99 -9.92 0.29
CA ARG A 43 22.04 -11.31 0.78
C ARG A 43 21.25 -12.25 -0.15
N ILE A 44 20.03 -11.85 -0.55
CA ILE A 44 19.20 -12.64 -1.47
C ILE A 44 19.89 -12.79 -2.83
N VAL A 45 20.45 -11.71 -3.39
CA VAL A 45 21.19 -11.74 -4.67
C VAL A 45 22.40 -12.69 -4.60
N ARG A 46 23.20 -12.61 -3.51
CA ARG A 46 24.34 -13.53 -3.33
C ARG A 46 23.90 -14.99 -3.28
N LEU A 47 22.81 -15.29 -2.54
CA LEU A 47 22.29 -16.66 -2.43
C LEU A 47 21.75 -17.17 -3.77
N ALA A 48 21.04 -16.33 -4.52
CA ALA A 48 20.56 -16.69 -5.86
C ALA A 48 21.73 -17.02 -6.79
N SER A 49 22.79 -16.19 -6.77
CA SER A 49 23.99 -16.41 -7.59
C SER A 49 24.77 -17.66 -7.17
N GLN A 50 24.96 -17.91 -5.86
CA GLN A 50 25.69 -19.07 -5.35
C GLN A 50 25.01 -20.41 -5.66
N ASN A 51 23.69 -20.39 -5.87
CA ASN A 51 22.89 -21.58 -6.20
C ASN A 51 22.47 -21.62 -7.68
N ASP A 52 23.09 -20.81 -8.54
CA ASP A 52 22.77 -20.70 -9.97
C ASP A 52 21.26 -20.59 -10.24
N CYS A 53 20.55 -19.77 -9.43
CA CYS A 53 19.12 -19.60 -9.53
C CYS A 53 18.77 -18.65 -10.67
N ASP A 54 17.79 -19.05 -11.50
CA ASP A 54 17.18 -18.26 -12.58
C ASP A 54 15.79 -17.69 -12.19
N ALA A 55 15.32 -18.01 -11.00
CA ALA A 55 14.08 -17.52 -10.44
C ALA A 55 14.15 -17.32 -8.92
N ILE A 56 13.48 -16.26 -8.42
CA ILE A 56 13.26 -16.04 -6.98
C ILE A 56 11.74 -16.02 -6.73
N ILE A 57 11.30 -16.81 -5.76
CA ILE A 57 9.92 -16.87 -5.30
C ILE A 57 9.84 -16.18 -3.94
N GLY A 58 9.03 -15.14 -3.80
CA GLY A 58 8.72 -14.49 -2.54
C GLY A 58 7.41 -15.05 -1.94
N VAL A 59 7.45 -15.50 -0.68
CA VAL A 59 6.28 -16.00 0.03
C VAL A 59 6.09 -15.23 1.33
N GLY A 60 5.10 -14.32 1.37
CA GLY A 60 4.87 -13.52 2.58
C GLY A 60 4.14 -12.21 2.37
N GLY A 61 4.41 -11.23 3.24
CA GLY A 61 3.86 -9.89 3.16
C GLY A 61 4.68 -8.91 2.30
N GLY A 62 4.27 -7.65 2.29
CA GLY A 62 4.81 -6.61 1.41
C GLY A 62 6.33 -6.45 1.43
N LYS A 63 6.98 -6.48 2.61
CA LYS A 63 8.44 -6.36 2.72
C LYS A 63 9.21 -7.47 1.98
N ILE A 64 8.69 -8.71 2.01
CA ILE A 64 9.27 -9.82 1.25
C ILE A 64 9.06 -9.62 -0.24
N MET A 65 7.85 -9.17 -0.65
CA MET A 65 7.54 -8.87 -2.05
C MET A 65 8.50 -7.81 -2.61
N ASP A 66 8.73 -6.74 -1.85
CA ASP A 66 9.63 -5.66 -2.23
C ASP A 66 11.09 -6.13 -2.31
N ALA A 67 11.58 -6.87 -1.31
CA ALA A 67 12.94 -7.40 -1.31
C ALA A 67 13.19 -8.36 -2.48
N VAL A 68 12.24 -9.24 -2.81
CA VAL A 68 12.35 -10.19 -3.92
C VAL A 68 12.29 -9.50 -5.28
N LYS A 69 11.40 -8.51 -5.48
CA LYS A 69 11.38 -7.71 -6.71
C LYS A 69 12.73 -7.03 -6.94
N TYR A 70 13.24 -6.37 -5.89
CA TYR A 70 14.51 -5.66 -6.00
C TYR A 70 15.69 -6.60 -6.22
N ALA A 71 15.75 -7.71 -5.49
CA ALA A 71 16.77 -8.72 -5.68
C ALA A 71 16.76 -9.32 -7.10
N SER A 72 15.57 -9.61 -7.65
CA SER A 72 15.40 -10.05 -9.04
C SER A 72 15.97 -9.04 -10.03
N ALA A 73 15.61 -7.76 -9.88
CA ALA A 73 16.11 -6.69 -10.74
C ALA A 73 17.64 -6.57 -10.66
N LYS A 74 18.20 -6.61 -9.43
CA LYS A 74 19.64 -6.49 -9.17
C LYS A 74 20.45 -7.71 -9.62
N ALA A 75 19.84 -8.90 -9.63
CA ALA A 75 20.43 -10.15 -10.14
C ALA A 75 20.40 -10.30 -11.67
N GLY A 76 20.16 -9.20 -12.41
CA GLY A 76 20.10 -9.22 -13.87
C GLY A 76 18.70 -9.53 -14.43
N CYS A 77 17.66 -9.16 -13.69
CA CYS A 77 16.25 -9.36 -14.09
C CYS A 77 15.87 -10.84 -14.24
N ILE A 78 16.33 -11.70 -13.34
CA ILE A 78 15.88 -13.09 -13.28
C ILE A 78 14.40 -13.15 -12.89
N LEU A 79 13.73 -14.27 -13.12
CA LEU A 79 12.29 -14.39 -12.87
C LEU A 79 11.94 -14.14 -11.41
N SER A 80 10.90 -13.37 -11.16
CA SER A 80 10.35 -13.13 -9.83
C SER A 80 8.90 -13.58 -9.73
N VAL A 81 8.61 -14.43 -8.75
CA VAL A 81 7.25 -14.94 -8.49
C VAL A 81 6.80 -14.47 -7.12
N MET A 82 5.66 -13.81 -7.06
CA MET A 82 5.08 -13.26 -5.84
C MET A 82 3.94 -14.15 -5.34
N ILE A 83 4.03 -14.62 -4.11
CA ILE A 83 2.97 -15.39 -3.41
C ILE A 83 2.63 -14.63 -2.12
N PRO A 84 1.75 -13.63 -2.18
CA PRO A 84 1.37 -12.88 -1.00
C PRO A 84 0.55 -13.74 -0.03
N THR A 85 0.80 -13.57 1.27
CA THR A 85 0.03 -14.18 2.36
C THR A 85 -0.76 -13.15 3.17
N LEU A 86 -0.70 -11.89 2.74
CA LEU A 86 -1.45 -10.76 3.24
C LEU A 86 -1.92 -9.92 2.06
N ALA A 87 -3.13 -9.35 2.16
CA ALA A 87 -3.63 -8.34 1.23
C ALA A 87 -3.66 -6.99 1.96
N SER A 88 -2.49 -6.43 2.25
CA SER A 88 -2.33 -5.18 3.00
C SER A 88 -1.87 -3.99 2.17
N ASN A 89 -1.45 -4.22 0.92
CA ASN A 89 -0.97 -3.20 -0.02
C ASN A 89 -0.69 -3.80 -1.40
N CYS A 90 -0.22 -2.96 -2.34
CA CYS A 90 0.08 -3.32 -3.73
C CYS A 90 1.52 -3.83 -3.96
N ALA A 91 2.33 -4.03 -2.93
CA ALA A 91 3.73 -4.48 -3.07
C ALA A 91 3.91 -5.72 -3.96
N PRO A 92 2.97 -6.71 -4.01
CA PRO A 92 3.15 -7.86 -4.88
C PRO A 92 3.23 -7.54 -6.37
N TRP A 93 2.66 -6.42 -6.83
CA TRP A 93 2.56 -6.11 -8.25
C TRP A 93 3.13 -4.75 -8.67
N THR A 94 3.22 -3.77 -7.77
CA THR A 94 3.75 -2.45 -8.12
C THR A 94 5.24 -2.50 -8.50
N PRO A 95 5.70 -1.79 -9.56
CA PRO A 95 7.11 -1.80 -9.98
C PRO A 95 7.97 -0.84 -9.14
N LEU A 96 7.89 -0.95 -7.84
CA LEU A 96 8.74 -0.25 -6.88
C LEU A 96 8.99 -1.12 -5.66
N SER A 97 9.99 -0.78 -4.89
CA SER A 97 10.27 -1.37 -3.58
C SER A 97 10.45 -0.26 -2.55
N VAL A 98 9.83 -0.45 -1.39
CA VAL A 98 9.99 0.45 -0.25
C VAL A 98 11.21 0.01 0.55
N MET A 99 12.22 0.87 0.64
CA MET A 99 13.49 0.54 1.28
C MET A 99 13.54 1.05 2.71
N TYR A 100 14.04 0.20 3.59
CA TYR A 100 14.19 0.46 5.03
C TYR A 100 15.63 0.19 5.49
N THR A 101 16.02 0.75 6.64
CA THR A 101 17.20 0.29 7.36
C THR A 101 16.94 -1.09 7.98
N GLU A 102 17.98 -1.76 8.47
CA GLU A 102 17.83 -3.03 9.19
C GLU A 102 16.98 -2.90 10.47
N GLU A 103 16.90 -1.67 11.04
CA GLU A 103 16.06 -1.34 12.20
C GLU A 103 14.62 -0.96 11.82
N GLY A 104 14.27 -0.99 10.53
CA GLY A 104 12.92 -0.73 10.04
C GLY A 104 12.59 0.76 9.84
N VAL A 105 13.58 1.63 9.77
CA VAL A 105 13.38 3.06 9.45
C VAL A 105 13.27 3.23 7.94
N PHE A 106 12.23 3.92 7.49
CA PHE A 106 12.01 4.24 6.07
C PHE A 106 13.20 5.04 5.50
N ILE A 107 13.66 4.66 4.31
CA ILE A 107 14.72 5.35 3.57
C ILE A 107 14.13 6.07 2.37
N ARG A 108 13.56 5.32 1.41
CA ARG A 108 12.97 5.85 0.16
C ARG A 108 12.22 4.79 -0.63
N TYR A 109 11.57 5.21 -1.70
CA TYR A 109 11.03 4.35 -2.74
C TYR A 109 12.08 4.16 -3.86
N ASP A 110 12.41 2.90 -4.17
CA ASP A 110 13.24 2.56 -5.33
C ASP A 110 12.36 2.05 -6.46
N PHE A 111 12.35 2.78 -7.58
CA PHE A 111 11.54 2.45 -8.76
C PHE A 111 12.25 1.41 -9.61
N LEU A 112 11.53 0.35 -9.96
CA LEU A 112 12.03 -0.75 -10.74
C LEU A 112 11.63 -0.60 -12.21
N GLN A 113 12.49 -1.07 -13.13
CA GLN A 113 12.22 -1.03 -14.56
C GLN A 113 11.22 -2.10 -15.03
N GLN A 114 10.91 -3.07 -14.17
CA GLN A 114 9.99 -4.16 -14.45
C GLN A 114 9.12 -4.49 -13.25
N GLN A 115 7.95 -5.01 -13.53
CA GLN A 115 7.08 -5.64 -12.52
C GLN A 115 7.54 -7.07 -12.22
N ALA A 116 6.91 -7.71 -11.22
CA ALA A 116 7.08 -9.14 -10.99
C ALA A 116 6.72 -9.94 -12.25
N SER A 117 7.44 -11.04 -12.48
CA SER A 117 7.20 -11.91 -13.63
C SER A 117 5.87 -12.67 -13.50
N LEU A 118 5.49 -13.00 -12.26
CA LEU A 118 4.25 -13.71 -11.97
C LEU A 118 3.76 -13.36 -10.57
N LEU A 119 2.45 -13.12 -10.45
CA LEU A 119 1.73 -13.01 -9.18
C LEU A 119 0.78 -14.22 -9.05
N LEU A 120 1.01 -15.05 -8.05
CA LEU A 120 0.16 -16.18 -7.70
C LEU A 120 -0.67 -15.83 -6.48
N LEU A 121 -1.96 -15.58 -6.69
CA LEU A 121 -2.93 -15.33 -5.63
C LEU A 121 -3.60 -16.63 -5.22
N GLU A 122 -3.37 -17.03 -3.98
CA GLU A 122 -4.09 -18.13 -3.34
C GLU A 122 -4.89 -17.54 -2.16
N PRO A 123 -6.17 -17.26 -2.32
CA PRO A 123 -6.98 -16.60 -1.29
C PRO A 123 -7.02 -17.34 0.05
N ARG A 124 -6.86 -18.66 0.03
CA ARG A 124 -6.78 -19.49 1.24
C ARG A 124 -5.53 -19.22 2.09
N LEU A 125 -4.47 -18.64 1.52
CA LEU A 125 -3.31 -18.19 2.29
C LEU A 125 -3.57 -16.85 2.99
N ILE A 126 -4.53 -16.08 2.49
CA ILE A 126 -4.81 -14.70 2.94
C ILE A 126 -6.00 -14.66 3.90
N ILE A 127 -6.98 -15.57 3.76
CA ILE A 127 -8.22 -15.56 4.54
C ILE A 127 -7.99 -15.67 6.06
N ASP A 128 -6.92 -16.33 6.50
CA ASP A 128 -6.54 -16.44 7.90
C ASP A 128 -5.64 -15.29 8.40
N SER A 129 -5.44 -14.23 7.60
CA SER A 129 -4.65 -13.10 8.03
C SER A 129 -5.41 -12.26 9.06
N PRO A 130 -4.71 -11.54 9.96
CA PRO A 130 -5.39 -10.63 10.87
C PRO A 130 -6.19 -9.57 10.09
N LYS A 131 -7.43 -9.31 10.54
CA LYS A 131 -8.38 -8.39 9.92
C LYS A 131 -7.76 -7.01 9.64
N ASP A 132 -6.98 -6.49 10.58
CA ASP A 132 -6.37 -5.16 10.48
C ASP A 132 -5.50 -4.99 9.24
N PHE A 133 -4.79 -6.04 8.82
CA PHE A 133 -3.98 -5.99 7.58
C PHE A 133 -4.85 -5.88 6.33
N PHE A 134 -5.99 -6.57 6.30
CA PHE A 134 -6.92 -6.48 5.18
C PHE A 134 -7.60 -5.12 5.13
N VAL A 135 -8.06 -4.61 6.29
CA VAL A 135 -8.62 -3.26 6.42
C VAL A 135 -7.61 -2.19 5.98
N ALA A 136 -6.37 -2.29 6.44
CA ALA A 136 -5.30 -1.40 6.00
C ALA A 136 -5.07 -1.47 4.48
N GLY A 137 -5.17 -2.67 3.89
CA GLY A 137 -5.09 -2.87 2.44
C GLY A 137 -6.24 -2.21 1.67
N LEU A 138 -7.48 -2.29 2.20
CA LEU A 138 -8.62 -1.58 1.63
C LEU A 138 -8.40 -0.07 1.65
N ALA A 139 -7.93 0.46 2.77
CA ALA A 139 -7.68 1.89 2.98
C ALA A 139 -6.56 2.43 2.08
N ASP A 140 -5.40 1.74 2.01
CA ASP A 140 -4.30 2.09 1.10
C ASP A 140 -4.76 2.06 -0.37
N THR A 141 -5.54 1.05 -0.73
CA THR A 141 -6.04 0.90 -2.10
C THR A 141 -7.07 1.96 -2.47
N LEU A 142 -7.89 2.40 -1.52
CA LEU A 142 -8.86 3.49 -1.72
C LEU A 142 -8.16 4.80 -2.09
N ALA A 143 -6.97 5.06 -1.52
CA ALA A 143 -6.18 6.25 -1.82
C ALA A 143 -5.81 6.37 -3.31
N LYS A 144 -5.69 5.25 -4.04
CA LYS A 144 -5.33 5.26 -5.47
C LYS A 144 -6.24 6.13 -6.32
N TRP A 145 -7.54 6.17 -6.00
CA TRP A 145 -8.48 7.06 -6.66
C TRP A 145 -8.27 8.52 -6.26
N TYR A 146 -8.29 8.79 -4.96
CA TYR A 146 -8.27 10.17 -4.47
C TYR A 146 -6.98 10.90 -4.80
N GLU A 147 -5.87 10.20 -4.82
CA GLU A 147 -4.56 10.78 -5.12
C GLU A 147 -4.28 10.96 -6.62
N SER A 148 -4.93 10.18 -7.48
CA SER A 148 -4.61 10.20 -8.91
C SER A 148 -5.65 10.90 -9.79
N ASP A 149 -6.93 10.90 -9.41
CA ASP A 149 -8.02 11.36 -10.29
C ASP A 149 -7.87 12.83 -10.72
N GLU A 150 -7.46 13.73 -9.81
CA GLU A 150 -7.26 15.16 -10.12
C GLU A 150 -6.18 15.35 -11.21
N ILE A 151 -5.08 14.63 -11.14
CA ILE A 151 -4.00 14.71 -12.12
C ILE A 151 -4.39 14.01 -13.42
N LEU A 152 -4.99 12.81 -13.35
CA LEU A 152 -5.32 12.01 -14.52
C LEU A 152 -6.50 12.57 -15.32
N SER A 153 -7.36 13.39 -14.71
CA SER A 153 -8.47 14.05 -15.38
C SER A 153 -8.10 15.36 -16.09
N LEU A 154 -6.88 15.88 -15.90
CA LEU A 154 -6.43 17.08 -16.61
C LEU A 154 -6.51 16.88 -18.13
N PRO A 155 -6.92 17.92 -18.91
CA PRO A 155 -7.10 17.79 -20.36
C PRO A 155 -5.90 17.20 -21.10
N GLU A 156 -4.68 17.54 -20.69
CA GLU A 156 -3.41 17.03 -21.25
C GLU A 156 -3.14 15.55 -20.91
N ASN A 157 -3.72 15.04 -19.84
CA ASN A 157 -3.53 13.67 -19.36
C ASN A 157 -4.70 12.75 -19.77
N ALA A 158 -5.91 13.26 -19.76
CA ALA A 158 -7.14 12.50 -19.92
C ALA A 158 -7.29 11.78 -21.28
N GLN A 159 -6.49 12.17 -22.28
CA GLN A 159 -6.50 11.55 -23.61
C GLN A 159 -5.27 10.63 -23.86
N GLN A 160 -4.37 10.51 -22.90
CA GLN A 160 -3.21 9.63 -23.03
C GLN A 160 -3.61 8.19 -22.69
N PRO A 161 -3.45 7.19 -23.60
CA PRO A 161 -4.00 5.85 -23.39
C PRO A 161 -3.53 5.16 -22.11
N MET A 162 -2.25 5.30 -21.72
CA MET A 162 -1.72 4.71 -20.49
C MET A 162 -2.31 5.38 -19.24
N LEU A 163 -2.48 6.70 -19.26
CA LEU A 163 -3.09 7.42 -18.13
C LEU A 163 -4.60 7.16 -18.04
N MET A 164 -5.30 6.94 -19.16
CA MET A 164 -6.68 6.46 -19.17
C MET A 164 -6.80 5.08 -18.51
N MET A 165 -5.87 4.16 -18.78
CA MET A 165 -5.84 2.85 -18.13
C MET A 165 -5.58 2.98 -16.62
N ALA A 166 -4.62 3.82 -16.22
CA ALA A 166 -4.33 4.07 -14.81
C ALA A 166 -5.56 4.63 -14.08
N ARG A 167 -6.24 5.62 -14.67
CA ARG A 167 -7.46 6.20 -14.11
C ARG A 167 -8.59 5.18 -13.99
N GLN A 168 -8.76 4.32 -15.00
CA GLN A 168 -9.74 3.23 -14.93
C GLN A 168 -9.40 2.23 -13.83
N ALA A 169 -8.13 1.85 -13.65
CA ALA A 169 -7.69 0.99 -12.57
C ALA A 169 -7.96 1.63 -11.19
N ALA A 170 -7.68 2.92 -11.02
CA ALA A 170 -7.99 3.66 -9.79
C ALA A 170 -9.50 3.70 -9.50
N SER A 171 -10.33 3.90 -10.54
CA SER A 171 -11.80 3.84 -10.43
C SER A 171 -12.29 2.45 -9.99
N ILE A 172 -11.70 1.37 -10.55
CA ILE A 172 -12.01 -0.01 -10.14
C ILE A 172 -11.64 -0.22 -8.66
N CYS A 173 -10.49 0.29 -8.20
CA CYS A 173 -10.10 0.21 -6.80
C CYS A 173 -11.17 0.82 -5.89
N ARG A 174 -11.53 2.08 -6.12
CA ARG A 174 -12.55 2.79 -5.32
C ARG A 174 -13.90 2.08 -5.35
N GLN A 175 -14.41 1.79 -6.55
CA GLN A 175 -15.74 1.19 -6.71
C GLN A 175 -15.82 -0.20 -6.06
N SER A 176 -14.84 -1.05 -6.31
CA SER A 176 -14.83 -2.41 -5.75
C SER A 176 -14.77 -2.41 -4.22
N ILE A 177 -13.99 -1.50 -3.63
CA ILE A 177 -13.90 -1.38 -2.18
C ILE A 177 -15.24 -0.94 -1.59
N LEU A 178 -15.83 0.14 -2.10
CA LEU A 178 -17.08 0.67 -1.57
C LEU A 178 -18.25 -0.30 -1.73
N ASP A 179 -18.26 -1.11 -2.82
CA ASP A 179 -19.34 -2.07 -3.08
C ASP A 179 -19.19 -3.39 -2.32
N HIS A 180 -17.97 -3.80 -1.95
CA HIS A 180 -17.72 -5.18 -1.50
C HIS A 180 -16.99 -5.32 -0.17
N ALA A 181 -16.50 -4.23 0.44
CA ALA A 181 -15.66 -4.33 1.65
C ALA A 181 -16.40 -5.01 2.82
N GLU A 182 -17.65 -4.67 3.07
CA GLU A 182 -18.45 -5.27 4.14
C GLU A 182 -18.56 -6.80 3.97
N LEU A 183 -18.88 -7.26 2.76
CA LEU A 183 -18.98 -8.69 2.45
C LEU A 183 -17.64 -9.41 2.55
N ALA A 184 -16.55 -8.76 2.13
CA ALA A 184 -15.22 -9.33 2.21
C ALA A 184 -14.71 -9.42 3.65
N ILE A 185 -15.01 -8.42 4.49
CA ILE A 185 -14.71 -8.47 5.92
C ILE A 185 -15.49 -9.58 6.62
N ALA A 186 -16.79 -9.70 6.33
CA ALA A 186 -17.60 -10.81 6.86
C ALA A 186 -17.04 -12.19 6.45
N SER A 187 -16.54 -12.30 5.20
CA SER A 187 -15.88 -13.51 4.71
C SER A 187 -14.61 -13.85 5.51
N LEU A 188 -13.78 -12.82 5.76
CA LEU A 188 -12.54 -12.96 6.54
C LEU A 188 -12.85 -13.37 7.99
N GLU A 189 -13.83 -12.75 8.61
CA GLU A 189 -14.27 -13.08 9.99
C GLU A 189 -14.85 -14.50 10.10
N ALA A 190 -15.52 -14.97 9.04
CA ALA A 190 -16.04 -16.35 8.96
C ALA A 190 -14.95 -17.38 8.56
N GLY A 191 -13.79 -16.95 8.07
CA GLY A 191 -12.76 -17.84 7.51
C GLY A 191 -13.19 -18.50 6.19
N GLU A 192 -14.14 -17.88 5.46
CA GLU A 192 -14.72 -18.43 4.24
C GLU A 192 -14.28 -17.63 3.01
N VAL A 193 -13.67 -18.31 2.02
CA VAL A 193 -13.27 -17.67 0.76
C VAL A 193 -14.50 -17.47 -0.13
N THR A 194 -15.01 -16.24 -0.15
CA THR A 194 -16.14 -15.84 -0.99
C THR A 194 -15.67 -15.04 -2.22
N GLU A 195 -16.59 -14.83 -3.18
CA GLU A 195 -16.31 -14.02 -4.37
C GLU A 195 -15.91 -12.56 -4.01
N ALA A 196 -16.55 -11.96 -3.02
CA ALA A 196 -16.22 -10.61 -2.55
C ALA A 196 -14.79 -10.54 -1.97
N PHE A 197 -14.41 -11.54 -1.17
CA PHE A 197 -13.06 -11.63 -0.62
C PHE A 197 -12.00 -11.82 -1.71
N VAL A 198 -12.23 -12.73 -2.66
CA VAL A 198 -11.32 -12.97 -3.79
C VAL A 198 -11.15 -11.69 -4.61
N LYS A 199 -12.27 -11.04 -4.97
CA LYS A 199 -12.26 -9.78 -5.73
C LYS A 199 -11.43 -8.69 -5.05
N LEU A 200 -11.63 -8.44 -3.75
CA LEU A 200 -10.88 -7.40 -3.06
C LEU A 200 -9.43 -7.79 -2.81
N THR A 201 -9.13 -9.06 -2.59
CA THR A 201 -7.74 -9.54 -2.55
C THR A 201 -7.02 -9.24 -3.87
N GLU A 202 -7.65 -9.49 -5.02
CA GLU A 202 -7.12 -9.16 -6.34
C GLU A 202 -6.95 -7.65 -6.53
N VAL A 203 -7.95 -6.87 -6.14
CA VAL A 203 -7.92 -5.40 -6.24
C VAL A 203 -6.77 -4.82 -5.42
N ILE A 204 -6.60 -5.25 -4.17
CA ILE A 204 -5.53 -4.77 -3.28
C ILE A 204 -4.15 -5.17 -3.79
N THR A 205 -3.97 -6.42 -4.22
CA THR A 205 -2.62 -6.95 -4.49
C THR A 205 -2.15 -6.75 -5.92
N SER A 206 -3.07 -6.55 -6.89
CA SER A 206 -2.73 -6.41 -8.31
C SER A 206 -3.24 -5.11 -8.94
N ILE A 207 -4.56 -4.85 -8.93
CA ILE A 207 -5.12 -3.71 -9.64
C ILE A 207 -4.59 -2.38 -9.08
N SER A 208 -4.48 -2.25 -7.76
CA SER A 208 -3.91 -1.05 -7.13
C SER A 208 -2.45 -0.81 -7.53
N GLY A 209 -1.66 -1.89 -7.72
CA GLY A 209 -0.28 -1.80 -8.22
C GLY A 209 -0.19 -1.37 -9.69
N MET A 210 -1.24 -1.65 -10.49
CA MET A 210 -1.31 -1.18 -11.87
C MET A 210 -1.52 0.33 -11.97
N VAL A 211 -2.17 0.96 -11.00
CA VAL A 211 -2.42 2.42 -11.02
C VAL A 211 -1.10 3.17 -11.15
N GLY A 212 -0.18 2.99 -10.20
CA GLY A 212 1.15 3.60 -10.27
C GLY A 212 2.08 2.95 -11.28
N GLY A 213 1.90 1.64 -11.59
CA GLY A 213 2.71 0.92 -12.58
C GLY A 213 2.48 1.37 -14.01
N VAL A 214 1.25 1.78 -14.35
CA VAL A 214 0.86 2.26 -15.68
C VAL A 214 0.86 3.78 -15.76
N GLY A 215 0.41 4.45 -14.68
CA GLY A 215 0.29 5.90 -14.61
C GLY A 215 1.58 6.63 -14.20
N ASP A 216 2.59 5.88 -13.73
CA ASP A 216 3.89 6.40 -13.29
C ASP A 216 3.74 7.57 -12.29
N ALA A 217 4.54 8.61 -12.42
CA ALA A 217 4.52 9.79 -11.54
C ALA A 217 3.15 10.50 -11.48
N PHE A 218 2.29 10.32 -12.50
CA PHE A 218 0.95 10.92 -12.56
C PHE A 218 -0.08 10.23 -11.65
N ALA A 219 0.20 9.03 -11.16
CA ALA A 219 -0.77 8.21 -10.46
C ALA A 219 -0.19 7.40 -9.29
N ARG A 220 0.93 7.84 -8.69
CA ARG A 220 1.55 7.16 -7.56
C ARG A 220 0.97 7.65 -6.24
N THR A 221 1.47 8.76 -5.75
CA THR A 221 1.12 9.33 -4.43
C THR A 221 0.95 10.83 -4.53
N THR A 222 0.12 11.40 -3.65
CA THR A 222 0.00 12.84 -3.45
C THR A 222 -0.23 13.16 -1.97
N ILE A 223 -1.28 13.89 -1.60
CA ILE A 223 -1.49 14.37 -0.22
C ILE A 223 -1.65 13.21 0.78
N ALA A 224 -2.42 12.17 0.44
CA ALA A 224 -2.73 11.12 1.41
C ALA A 224 -1.46 10.39 1.91
N HIS A 225 -0.56 10.02 1.02
CA HIS A 225 0.69 9.37 1.39
C HIS A 225 1.69 10.33 2.02
N GLU A 226 1.77 11.60 1.57
CA GLU A 226 2.67 12.59 2.19
C GLU A 226 2.24 12.91 3.63
N ILE A 227 0.94 12.92 3.94
CA ILE A 227 0.43 13.02 5.31
C ILE A 227 0.80 11.76 6.11
N HIS A 228 0.64 10.55 5.53
CA HIS A 228 1.10 9.32 6.17
C HIS A 228 2.59 9.40 6.53
N ASP A 229 3.45 9.77 5.57
CA ASP A 229 4.91 9.86 5.78
C ASP A 229 5.26 10.90 6.85
N ALA A 230 4.59 12.05 6.85
CA ALA A 230 4.78 13.07 7.87
C ALA A 230 4.40 12.57 9.28
N ILE A 231 3.25 11.90 9.41
CA ILE A 231 2.75 11.35 10.68
C ILE A 231 3.68 10.27 11.25
N THR A 232 4.44 9.54 10.42
CA THR A 232 5.39 8.53 10.92
C THR A 232 6.51 9.11 11.79
N ASN A 233 6.72 10.43 11.80
CA ASN A 233 7.66 11.09 12.69
C ASN A 233 7.12 11.22 14.14
N PHE A 234 5.86 10.92 14.39
CA PHE A 234 5.21 10.99 15.69
C PHE A 234 5.04 9.58 16.26
N PRO A 235 5.78 9.23 17.33
CA PRO A 235 5.84 7.86 17.88
C PRO A 235 4.48 7.27 18.26
N GLU A 236 3.53 8.11 18.67
CA GLU A 236 2.17 7.72 19.04
C GLU A 236 1.43 7.02 17.88
N SER A 237 1.80 7.34 16.65
CA SER A 237 1.20 6.75 15.45
C SER A 237 1.82 5.40 15.03
N HIS A 238 2.92 4.97 15.66
CA HIS A 238 3.71 3.83 15.16
C HIS A 238 3.01 2.48 15.25
N HIS A 239 2.00 2.34 16.12
CA HIS A 239 1.22 1.11 16.24
C HIS A 239 0.14 0.97 15.15
N PHE A 240 -0.19 2.05 14.43
CA PHE A 240 -1.10 1.99 13.30
C PHE A 240 -0.39 1.48 12.04
N LEU A 241 -1.08 0.63 11.28
CA LEU A 241 -0.59 0.13 10.01
C LEU A 241 -0.53 1.27 8.97
N HIS A 242 0.28 1.07 7.92
CA HIS A 242 0.46 2.00 6.81
C HIS A 242 -0.88 2.52 6.28
N GLY A 243 -1.78 1.61 5.85
CA GLY A 243 -3.07 1.98 5.27
C GLY A 243 -4.00 2.76 6.19
N HIS A 244 -3.93 2.55 7.51
CA HIS A 244 -4.71 3.36 8.47
C HIS A 244 -4.30 4.83 8.44
N LYS A 245 -2.99 5.11 8.39
CA LYS A 245 -2.48 6.49 8.29
C LYS A 245 -2.75 7.11 6.92
N VAL A 246 -2.65 6.32 5.85
CA VAL A 246 -3.03 6.74 4.49
C VAL A 246 -4.52 7.11 4.43
N ALA A 247 -5.38 6.34 5.11
CA ALA A 247 -6.80 6.65 5.18
C ALA A 247 -7.10 8.02 5.81
N TYR A 248 -6.44 8.34 6.92
CA TYR A 248 -6.52 9.69 7.49
C TYR A 248 -6.04 10.74 6.48
N GLY A 249 -4.96 10.44 5.76
CA GLY A 249 -4.45 11.30 4.69
C GLY A 249 -5.46 11.54 3.56
N ILE A 250 -6.31 10.55 3.20
CA ILE A 250 -7.43 10.75 2.26
C ILE A 250 -8.40 11.82 2.80
N MET A 251 -8.75 11.74 4.07
CA MET A 251 -9.65 12.73 4.69
C MET A 251 -9.03 14.13 4.69
N VAL A 252 -7.71 14.24 4.97
CA VAL A 252 -6.98 15.51 4.89
C VAL A 252 -6.98 16.04 3.45
N GLN A 253 -6.73 15.19 2.46
CA GLN A 253 -6.77 15.58 1.05
C GLN A 253 -8.13 16.12 0.65
N LEU A 254 -9.20 15.42 0.99
CA LEU A 254 -10.57 15.86 0.70
C LEU A 254 -10.92 17.19 1.41
N ALA A 255 -10.44 17.40 2.65
CA ALA A 255 -10.60 18.66 3.36
C ALA A 255 -9.80 19.78 2.68
N TYR A 256 -8.57 19.51 2.22
CA TYR A 256 -7.77 20.45 1.43
C TYR A 256 -8.50 20.88 0.16
N GLU A 257 -9.08 19.94 -0.55
CA GLU A 257 -9.88 20.13 -1.78
C GLU A 257 -11.28 20.67 -1.49
N LYS A 258 -11.67 20.85 -0.22
CA LYS A 258 -13.01 21.31 0.23
C LYS A 258 -14.15 20.39 -0.23
N LYS A 259 -13.87 19.12 -0.43
CA LYS A 259 -14.83 18.08 -0.85
C LYS A 259 -15.57 17.48 0.33
N TRP A 260 -16.18 18.31 1.17
CA TRP A 260 -16.86 17.91 2.41
C TRP A 260 -17.96 16.85 2.20
N ALA A 261 -18.72 16.97 1.10
CA ALA A 261 -19.75 16.00 0.76
C ALA A 261 -19.17 14.58 0.50
N GLU A 262 -17.94 14.49 -0.04
CA GLU A 262 -17.28 13.20 -0.22
C GLU A 262 -16.76 12.65 1.11
N ILE A 263 -16.32 13.52 2.01
CA ILE A 263 -15.99 13.12 3.40
C ILE A 263 -17.24 12.51 4.06
N ASP A 264 -18.41 13.18 3.97
CA ASP A 264 -19.66 12.66 4.54
C ASP A 264 -20.04 11.30 3.96
N ASN A 265 -19.83 11.09 2.66
CA ASN A 265 -20.08 9.81 1.99
C ASN A 265 -19.15 8.69 2.49
N LEU A 266 -17.92 9.02 2.90
CA LEU A 266 -16.94 8.05 3.36
C LEU A 266 -17.06 7.72 4.86
N ILE A 267 -17.59 8.62 5.68
CA ILE A 267 -17.69 8.42 7.15
C ILE A 267 -18.32 7.09 7.52
N PRO A 268 -19.47 6.65 6.97
CA PRO A 268 -20.07 5.37 7.32
C PRO A 268 -19.14 4.18 7.02
N PHE A 269 -18.39 4.23 5.92
CA PHE A 269 -17.41 3.21 5.56
C PHE A 269 -16.26 3.16 6.57
N TYR A 270 -15.70 4.32 6.95
CA TYR A 270 -14.63 4.43 7.93
C TYR A 270 -15.07 3.94 9.32
N GLU A 271 -16.26 4.29 9.76
CA GLU A 271 -16.81 3.87 11.05
C GLU A 271 -17.09 2.36 11.09
N HIS A 272 -17.65 1.80 10.01
CA HIS A 272 -17.93 0.37 9.93
C HIS A 272 -16.65 -0.49 10.03
N LEU A 273 -15.54 -0.01 9.48
CA LEU A 273 -14.26 -0.73 9.43
C LEU A 273 -13.25 -0.28 10.50
N ASP A 274 -13.65 0.61 11.41
CA ASP A 274 -12.78 1.21 12.44
C ASP A 274 -11.50 1.83 11.85
N ILE A 275 -11.66 2.55 10.73
CA ILE A 275 -10.58 3.23 10.03
C ILE A 275 -10.41 4.64 10.61
N PRO A 276 -9.19 5.09 10.95
CA PRO A 276 -8.94 6.44 11.46
C PRO A 276 -9.35 7.54 10.48
N LYS A 277 -10.14 8.51 10.96
CA LYS A 277 -10.63 9.68 10.21
C LYS A 277 -10.28 11.02 10.84
N SER A 278 -9.63 11.00 12.01
CA SER A 278 -9.20 12.19 12.76
C SER A 278 -7.84 11.96 13.43
N LEU A 279 -7.19 13.03 13.86
CA LEU A 279 -5.97 12.92 14.69
C LEU A 279 -6.24 12.17 15.99
N SER A 280 -7.42 12.34 16.58
CA SER A 280 -7.83 11.62 17.78
C SER A 280 -7.87 10.11 17.57
N ASP A 281 -8.37 9.63 16.41
CA ASP A 281 -8.41 8.21 16.09
C ASP A 281 -7.00 7.62 15.91
N LEU A 282 -6.02 8.47 15.57
CA LEU A 282 -4.59 8.12 15.47
C LEU A 282 -3.82 8.33 16.79
N HIS A 283 -4.50 8.63 17.89
CA HIS A 283 -3.89 8.97 19.21
C HIS A 283 -2.98 10.21 19.15
N LEU A 284 -3.24 11.11 18.21
CA LEU A 284 -2.52 12.36 17.99
C LEU A 284 -3.32 13.60 18.46
N ASP A 285 -4.30 13.41 19.33
CA ASP A 285 -5.17 14.47 19.89
C ASP A 285 -4.42 15.49 20.77
N ARG A 286 -3.16 15.19 21.15
CA ARG A 286 -2.32 16.07 21.96
C ARG A 286 -1.43 17.00 21.15
N LEU A 287 -1.42 16.86 19.83
CA LEU A 287 -0.61 17.71 18.96
C LEU A 287 -1.06 19.16 19.08
N ASP A 288 -0.10 20.07 19.20
CA ASP A 288 -0.35 21.50 19.22
C ASP A 288 -0.26 22.12 17.79
N ALA A 289 -0.41 23.42 17.69
CA ALA A 289 -0.38 24.11 16.40
C ALA A 289 0.99 24.03 15.72
N GLU A 290 2.10 23.91 16.48
CA GLU A 290 3.44 23.77 15.91
C GLU A 290 3.65 22.36 15.36
N ASP A 291 3.18 21.33 16.06
CA ASP A 291 3.20 19.94 15.60
C ASP A 291 2.40 19.77 14.30
N ILE A 292 1.20 20.34 14.23
CA ILE A 292 0.37 20.34 13.01
C ILE A 292 1.10 21.07 11.86
N MET A 293 1.74 22.18 12.15
CA MET A 293 2.55 22.90 11.16
C MET A 293 3.75 22.07 10.71
N GLU A 294 4.36 21.29 11.60
CA GLU A 294 5.46 20.37 11.24
C GLU A 294 4.99 19.23 10.34
N ILE A 295 3.84 18.61 10.63
CA ILE A 295 3.21 17.64 9.69
C ILE A 295 3.02 18.30 8.33
N ALA A 296 2.48 19.51 8.30
CA ALA A 296 2.24 20.26 7.07
C ALA A 296 3.54 20.57 6.29
N ARG A 297 4.62 20.96 6.98
CA ARG A 297 5.93 21.19 6.34
C ARG A 297 6.52 19.90 5.77
N LEU A 298 6.44 18.81 6.54
CA LEU A 298 6.96 17.51 6.13
C LEU A 298 6.23 16.95 4.90
N SER A 299 4.90 17.15 4.83
CA SER A 299 4.06 16.69 3.70
C SER A 299 4.08 17.60 2.47
N THR A 300 4.71 18.78 2.55
CA THR A 300 4.76 19.76 1.45
C THR A 300 6.20 20.20 1.11
N LYS A 301 7.18 19.31 1.33
CA LYS A 301 8.57 19.56 0.94
C LYS A 301 8.67 19.85 -0.55
N PRO A 302 9.68 20.61 -1.00
CA PRO A 302 9.82 21.00 -2.41
C PRO A 302 9.81 19.82 -3.40
N GLU A 303 10.33 18.66 -2.97
CA GLU A 303 10.40 17.43 -3.75
C GLU A 303 9.14 16.55 -3.65
N ALA A 304 8.17 16.91 -2.79
CA ALA A 304 6.97 16.10 -2.56
C ALA A 304 6.07 16.06 -3.82
N PRO A 305 5.49 14.89 -4.13
CA PRO A 305 4.60 14.70 -5.28
C PRO A 305 3.35 15.60 -5.27
N VAL A 306 2.97 16.14 -4.12
CA VAL A 306 1.82 17.06 -3.99
C VAL A 306 1.89 18.27 -4.93
N HIS A 307 3.08 18.68 -5.32
CA HIS A 307 3.29 19.81 -6.25
C HIS A 307 2.94 19.48 -7.72
N GLY A 308 2.63 18.21 -8.01
CA GLY A 308 2.04 17.79 -9.29
C GLY A 308 0.53 18.00 -9.38
N LEU A 309 -0.15 18.36 -8.29
CA LEU A 309 -1.58 18.63 -8.26
C LEU A 309 -1.91 19.93 -9.01
N PRO A 310 -3.12 20.06 -9.60
CA PRO A 310 -3.49 21.22 -10.42
C PRO A 310 -3.82 22.50 -9.62
N TYR A 311 -3.48 22.53 -8.36
CA TYR A 311 -3.68 23.68 -7.46
C TYR A 311 -2.45 23.87 -6.56
N GLU A 312 -2.34 25.08 -6.00
CA GLU A 312 -1.23 25.41 -5.11
C GLU A 312 -1.27 24.58 -3.82
N VAL A 313 -0.17 23.93 -3.46
CA VAL A 313 -0.01 23.20 -2.20
C VAL A 313 1.08 23.84 -1.38
N THR A 314 0.72 24.35 -0.18
CA THR A 314 1.62 24.97 0.77
C THR A 314 1.44 24.42 2.18
N ALA A 315 2.46 24.53 3.02
CA ALA A 315 2.37 24.10 4.42
C ALA A 315 1.27 24.86 5.19
N GLY A 316 1.07 26.14 4.91
CA GLY A 316 0.00 26.92 5.56
C GLY A 316 -1.39 26.37 5.25
N LEU A 317 -1.70 26.16 3.96
CA LEU A 317 -2.98 25.59 3.53
C LEU A 317 -3.16 24.14 4.00
N MET A 318 -2.08 23.38 4.09
CA MET A 318 -2.12 22.01 4.60
C MET A 318 -2.46 21.98 6.10
N ALA A 319 -1.82 22.83 6.90
CA ALA A 319 -2.13 22.97 8.33
C ALA A 319 -3.58 23.41 8.55
N GLU A 320 -4.08 24.36 7.73
CA GLU A 320 -5.50 24.78 7.76
C GLU A 320 -6.45 23.61 7.44
N ALA A 321 -6.11 22.77 6.45
CA ALA A 321 -6.92 21.60 6.08
C ALA A 321 -6.98 20.56 7.20
N ILE A 322 -5.83 20.24 7.84
CA ILE A 322 -5.77 19.33 8.99
C ILE A 322 -6.67 19.85 10.14
N GLN A 323 -6.50 21.12 10.51
CA GLN A 323 -7.28 21.72 11.59
C GLN A 323 -8.79 21.80 11.27
N ALA A 324 -9.14 22.11 10.00
CA ALA A 324 -10.51 22.16 9.56
C ALA A 324 -11.18 20.78 9.60
N LEU A 325 -10.44 19.72 9.19
CA LEU A 325 -10.90 18.33 9.28
C LEU A 325 -11.17 17.92 10.72
N ASP A 326 -10.21 18.13 11.62
CA ASP A 326 -10.36 17.77 13.04
C ASP A 326 -11.54 18.50 13.68
N LYS A 327 -11.69 19.78 13.41
CA LYS A 327 -12.84 20.55 13.89
C LYS A 327 -14.15 20.01 13.30
N TYR A 328 -14.15 19.59 12.04
CA TYR A 328 -15.32 18.99 11.38
C TYR A 328 -15.71 17.68 12.06
N MET A 329 -14.76 16.77 12.23
CA MET A 329 -14.98 15.46 12.86
C MET A 329 -15.45 15.60 14.31
N ALA A 330 -14.90 16.55 15.09
CA ALA A 330 -15.30 16.80 16.48
C ALA A 330 -16.75 17.32 16.61
N ASN A 331 -17.31 17.92 15.58
CA ASN A 331 -18.69 18.45 15.56
C ASN A 331 -19.72 17.47 14.97
N LEU A 332 -19.29 16.31 14.48
CA LEU A 332 -20.22 15.29 14.01
C LEU A 332 -21.07 14.75 15.18
N PRO A 333 -22.36 14.46 14.95
CA PRO A 333 -23.17 13.76 15.94
C PRO A 333 -22.49 12.44 16.33
N LYS A 334 -22.27 12.23 17.62
CA LYS A 334 -21.86 10.89 18.07
C LYS A 334 -23.06 9.96 17.90
N LEU A 335 -22.93 8.98 16.99
CA LEU A 335 -23.94 7.94 16.77
C LEU A 335 -24.05 7.01 17.99
#